data_3b9345ab6995c942fa2eaf151f715ab3
#
_entry.id   3b9345ab6995c942fa2eaf151f715ab3
#
_cell.length_a   1.000
_cell.length_b   1.000
_cell.length_c   1.000
_cell.angle_alpha   90.00
_cell.angle_beta   90.00
_cell.angle_gamma   90.00
#
_symmetry.space_group_name_H-M   'P 1'
#
loop_
_entity.id
_entity.type
_entity.pdbx_description
1 polymer ?
#
loop_
_entity_poly.entity_id
_entity_poly.type
_entity_poly.pdbx_seq_one_letter_code
_entity_poly.pdbx_strand_id
1 'polypeptide(L)'
;TISDGSSTAKEIHGFSTSSTPYNVMYNVQKKLPLFTKSKKSKSLYAAGYYIIHFDKGWVRSFCPKLVTLEKYDYKGPFKTEFTMRQELSNANKRAN
;
A
#
# COMPACT_ATOMS: atom_id res chain seq x y z
N THR A 1 -23.11 -4.77 -14.73
CA THR A 1 -22.78 -4.68 -14.22
C THR A 1 -22.39 -4.54 -13.30
N ILE A 2 -22.56 -4.57 -13.42
CA ILE A 2 -22.19 -4.25 -12.68
C ILE A 2 -21.56 -4.54 -11.72
N SER A 3 -21.77 -4.99 -11.47
CA SER A 3 -21.11 -5.20 -10.58
C SER A 3 -20.05 -4.69 -10.17
N ASP A 4 -20.06 -4.32 -10.52
CA ASP A 4 -19.06 -3.66 -10.27
C ASP A 4 -18.92 -2.97 -9.12
N GLY A 5 -19.86 -2.51 -8.64
CA GLY A 5 -19.79 -1.60 -7.57
C GLY A 5 -19.16 -2.14 -6.34
N SER A 6 -19.55 -3.32 -5.98
CA SER A 6 -19.05 -3.87 -4.73
C SER A 6 -17.56 -4.14 -4.77
N SER A 7 -17.05 -4.54 -5.93
CA SER A 7 -15.63 -4.83 -6.03
C SER A 7 -14.79 -3.56 -5.94
N THR A 8 -15.33 -2.44 -6.43
CA THR A 8 -14.57 -1.20 -6.41
C THR A 8 -14.51 -0.56 -5.03
N ALA A 9 -15.39 -0.98 -4.11
CA ALA A 9 -15.41 -0.41 -2.77
C ALA A 9 -14.13 -0.65 -1.98
N LYS A 10 -13.33 -1.62 -2.38
CA LYS A 10 -12.10 -1.95 -1.70
C LYS A 10 -10.86 -1.58 -2.49
N GLU A 11 -11.00 -0.61 -3.39
CA GLU A 11 -9.87 -0.15 -4.19
C GLU A 11 -9.81 1.37 -4.19
N ILE A 12 -8.60 1.90 -4.27
CA ILE A 12 -8.37 3.33 -4.40
C ILE A 12 -7.34 3.53 -5.51
N HIS A 13 -7.70 4.33 -6.51
CA HIS A 13 -6.79 4.66 -7.62
C HIS A 13 -6.19 3.40 -8.27
N GLY A 14 -6.96 2.32 -8.31
CA GLY A 14 -6.52 1.08 -8.92
C GLY A 14 -5.71 0.18 -8.00
N PHE A 15 -5.60 0.53 -6.73
CA PHE A 15 -4.86 -0.28 -5.76
C PHE A 15 -5.81 -0.90 -4.77
N SER A 16 -5.56 -2.16 -4.42
CA SER A 16 -6.38 -2.89 -3.46
C SER A 16 -6.18 -2.38 -2.05
N THR A 17 -7.24 -2.46 -1.23
CA THR A 17 -7.15 -2.11 0.18
C THR A 17 -7.53 -3.32 1.02
N SER A 18 -7.05 -3.33 2.27
CA SER A 18 -7.33 -4.43 3.20
C SER A 18 -8.74 -4.36 3.76
N SER A 19 -9.39 -3.22 3.66
CA SER A 19 -10.75 -3.02 4.15
C SER A 19 -11.40 -1.91 3.35
N THR A 20 -12.68 -1.65 3.61
CA THR A 20 -13.38 -0.55 2.95
C THR A 20 -12.66 0.77 3.24
N PRO A 21 -12.24 1.50 2.20
CA PRO A 21 -11.52 2.74 2.41
C PRO A 21 -12.45 3.90 2.79
N TYR A 22 -12.03 4.66 3.77
CA TYR A 22 -12.71 5.89 4.19
C TYR A 22 -11.75 7.06 4.04
N ASN A 23 -12.29 8.26 3.89
CA ASN A 23 -11.49 9.49 3.80
C ASN A 23 -10.37 9.37 2.78
N VAL A 24 -10.70 8.84 1.62
CA VAL A 24 -9.74 8.59 0.54
C VAL A 24 -9.09 9.89 0.10
N MET A 25 -7.76 9.88 0.01
CA MET A 25 -7.02 11.04 -0.48
C MET A 25 -5.77 10.56 -1.20
N TYR A 26 -5.20 11.42 -2.02
CA TYR A 26 -4.00 11.10 -2.77
C TYR A 26 -2.90 12.09 -2.40
N ASN A 27 -1.79 11.59 -1.89
CA ASN A 27 -0.65 12.43 -1.57
C ASN A 27 0.16 12.65 -2.86
N VAL A 28 0.05 13.85 -3.40
CA VAL A 28 0.70 14.19 -4.67
C VAL A 28 2.21 14.15 -4.56
N GLN A 29 2.75 14.62 -3.46
CA GLN A 29 4.20 14.66 -3.27
C GLN A 29 4.81 13.28 -3.20
N LYS A 30 4.17 12.38 -2.49
CA LYS A 30 4.66 11.00 -2.34
C LYS A 30 4.06 10.05 -3.35
N LYS A 31 3.04 10.52 -4.10
CA LYS A 31 2.31 9.71 -5.07
C LYS A 31 1.71 8.47 -4.44
N LEU A 32 1.14 8.65 -3.26
CA LEU A 32 0.56 7.55 -2.49
C LEU A 32 -0.95 7.70 -2.36
N PRO A 33 -1.72 6.65 -2.69
CA PRO A 33 -3.15 6.65 -2.41
C PRO A 33 -3.36 6.33 -0.94
N LEU A 34 -3.94 7.27 -0.20
CA LEU A 34 -4.11 7.15 1.24
C LEU A 34 -5.58 7.01 1.61
N PHE A 35 -5.83 6.30 2.69
CA PHE A 35 -7.18 6.12 3.20
C PHE A 35 -7.12 5.84 4.70
N THR A 36 -8.30 5.88 5.36
CA THR A 36 -8.41 5.45 6.74
C THR A 36 -9.33 4.25 6.80
N LYS A 37 -9.26 3.47 7.87
CA LYS A 37 -10.09 2.28 8.02
C LYS A 37 -11.45 2.56 8.60
N SER A 38 -11.70 3.80 9.03
CA SER A 38 -13.01 4.23 9.47
C SER A 38 -13.12 5.74 9.31
N LYS A 39 -14.36 6.23 9.33
CA LYS A 39 -14.60 7.66 9.16
C LYS A 39 -13.98 8.50 10.26
N LYS A 40 -13.88 7.93 11.45
CA LYS A 40 -13.35 8.65 12.60
C LYS A 40 -11.86 8.43 12.81
N SER A 41 -11.26 7.53 12.06
CA SER A 41 -9.85 7.24 12.20
C SER A 41 -9.00 8.38 11.65
N LYS A 42 -7.95 8.71 12.37
CA LYS A 42 -6.97 9.70 11.92
C LYS A 42 -5.71 9.05 11.38
N SER A 43 -5.63 7.73 11.47
CA SER A 43 -4.46 7.01 10.99
C SER A 43 -4.59 6.76 9.50
N LEU A 44 -3.63 7.26 8.75
CA LEU A 44 -3.62 7.06 7.30
C LEU A 44 -2.90 5.77 6.94
N TYR A 45 -3.47 5.07 5.97
CA TYR A 45 -2.90 3.85 5.43
C TYR A 45 -2.70 4.02 3.93
N ALA A 46 -1.65 3.44 3.40
CA ALA A 46 -1.36 3.51 1.97
C ALA A 46 -1.96 2.29 1.28
N ALA A 47 -2.78 2.52 0.24
CA ALA A 47 -3.40 1.43 -0.50
C ALA A 47 -2.39 0.73 -1.40
N GLY A 48 -2.57 -0.58 -1.60
CA GLY A 48 -1.73 -1.37 -2.47
C GLY A 48 -0.70 -2.17 -1.71
N TYR A 49 0.12 -2.88 -2.48
CA TYR A 49 1.17 -3.71 -1.90
C TYR A 49 2.48 -2.92 -1.85
N TYR A 50 3.23 -3.13 -0.79
CA TYR A 50 4.49 -2.42 -0.57
C TYR A 50 5.54 -3.39 -0.05
N ILE A 51 6.81 -3.03 -0.23
CA ILE A 51 7.90 -3.70 0.46
C ILE A 51 8.66 -2.63 1.23
N ILE A 52 9.02 -2.95 2.46
CA ILE A 52 9.62 -1.99 3.38
C ILE A 52 10.95 -2.52 3.86
N HIS A 53 11.95 -1.66 3.88
CA HIS A 53 13.30 -2.04 4.30
C HIS A 53 13.43 -1.87 5.82
N PHE A 54 13.44 -2.99 6.53
CA PHE A 54 13.72 -3.01 7.96
C PHE A 54 15.16 -3.45 8.20
N ASP A 55 15.56 -3.48 9.46
CA ASP A 55 16.94 -3.84 9.82
C ASP A 55 17.36 -5.20 9.27
N LYS A 56 16.42 -6.12 9.15
CA LYS A 56 16.71 -7.46 8.66
C LYS A 56 16.55 -7.60 7.15
N GLY A 57 16.20 -6.53 6.46
CA GLY A 57 16.03 -6.55 5.01
C GLY A 57 14.63 -6.15 4.59
N TRP A 58 14.33 -6.43 3.32
CA TRP A 58 13.03 -6.05 2.77
C TRP A 58 11.95 -7.04 3.17
N VAL A 59 10.81 -6.53 3.61
CA VAL A 59 9.66 -7.33 4.03
C VAL A 59 8.42 -6.82 3.33
N ARG A 60 7.58 -7.73 2.89
CA ARG A 60 6.33 -7.35 2.23
C ARG A 60 5.36 -6.74 3.24
N SER A 61 4.56 -5.81 2.77
CA SER A 61 3.53 -5.17 3.59
C SER A 61 2.34 -4.83 2.72
N PHE A 62 1.14 -5.10 3.23
CA PHE A 62 -0.08 -4.76 2.52
C PHE A 62 -0.79 -3.66 3.30
N CYS A 63 -1.03 -2.54 2.62
CA CYS A 63 -1.67 -1.37 3.22
C CYS A 63 -1.00 -0.93 4.52
N PRO A 64 0.31 -0.63 4.49
CA PRO A 64 1.02 -0.19 5.69
C PRO A 64 0.57 1.20 6.11
N LYS A 65 0.83 1.55 7.35
CA LYS A 65 0.55 2.89 7.85
C LYS A 65 1.51 3.89 7.20
N LEU A 66 1.01 5.09 6.98
CA LEU A 66 1.84 6.13 6.40
C LEU A 66 3.08 6.41 7.24
N VAL A 67 2.95 6.40 8.56
CA VAL A 67 4.10 6.66 9.45
C VAL A 67 5.20 5.63 9.25
N THR A 68 4.84 4.39 8.95
CA THR A 68 5.84 3.36 8.68
C THR A 68 6.61 3.67 7.40
N LEU A 69 5.90 4.16 6.39
CA LEU A 69 6.53 4.53 5.13
C LEU A 69 7.43 5.76 5.27
N GLU A 70 7.13 6.64 6.22
CA GLU A 70 7.96 7.80 6.48
C GLU A 70 9.20 7.44 7.28
N LYS A 71 9.08 6.41 8.12
CA LYS A 71 10.16 6.03 9.02
C LYS A 71 11.19 5.11 8.35
N TYR A 72 10.74 4.28 7.43
CA TYR A 72 11.60 3.31 6.75
C TYR A 72 11.57 3.53 5.25
N ASP A 73 12.59 3.03 4.56
CA ASP A 73 12.58 3.04 3.10
C ASP A 73 11.56 2.02 2.62
N TYR A 74 10.95 2.31 1.48
CA TYR A 74 9.93 1.44 0.94
C TYR A 74 9.91 1.52 -0.58
N LYS A 75 9.26 0.53 -1.19
CA LYS A 75 8.98 0.52 -2.62
C LYS A 75 7.51 0.22 -2.83
N GLY A 76 6.92 0.82 -3.83
CA GLY A 76 5.51 0.68 -4.17
C GLY A 76 4.92 2.02 -4.50
N PRO A 77 3.62 2.11 -4.63
CA PRO A 77 2.65 1.01 -4.48
C PRO A 77 2.64 0.08 -5.68
N PHE A 78 2.38 -1.19 -5.43
CA PHE A 78 2.25 -2.20 -6.48
C PHE A 78 0.78 -2.58 -6.60
N LYS A 79 0.32 -2.78 -7.83
CA LYS A 79 -1.07 -3.11 -8.07
C LYS A 79 -1.41 -4.57 -7.79
N THR A 80 -0.42 -5.45 -7.90
CA THR A 80 -0.63 -6.87 -7.69
C THR A 80 0.40 -7.43 -6.74
N GLU A 81 0.01 -8.52 -6.08
CA GLU A 81 0.91 -9.21 -5.19
C GLU A 81 2.10 -9.79 -5.96
N PHE A 82 1.85 -10.25 -7.17
CA PHE A 82 2.89 -10.83 -8.00
C PHE A 82 4.02 -9.83 -8.24
N THR A 83 3.67 -8.62 -8.67
CA THR A 83 4.67 -7.57 -8.90
C THR A 83 5.42 -7.25 -7.61
N MET A 84 4.68 -7.16 -6.51
CA MET A 84 5.29 -6.87 -5.21
C MET A 84 6.31 -7.95 -4.84
N ARG A 85 5.95 -9.22 -5.04
CA ARG A 85 6.85 -10.32 -4.70
C ARG A 85 8.09 -10.34 -5.58
N GLN A 86 7.95 -9.99 -6.84
CA GLN A 86 9.10 -9.91 -7.73
C GLN A 86 10.08 -8.82 -7.27
N GLU A 87 9.54 -7.65 -6.93
CA GLU A 87 10.39 -6.57 -6.45
C GLU A 87 11.03 -6.90 -5.11
N LEU A 88 10.29 -7.60 -4.26
CA LEU A 88 10.83 -8.04 -2.97
C LEU A 88 12.01 -8.98 -3.17
N SER A 89 11.85 -9.93 -4.07
CA SER A 89 12.94 -10.88 -4.36
C SER A 89 14.16 -10.15 -4.92
N ASN A 90 13.94 -9.23 -5.86
CA ASN A 90 15.03 -8.48 -6.45
C ASN A 90 15.75 -7.61 -5.42
N ALA A 91 14.98 -6.99 -4.55
CA ALA A 91 15.56 -6.13 -3.51
C ALA A 91 16.43 -6.96 -2.55
N ASN A 92 15.96 -8.13 -2.17
CA ASN A 92 16.72 -9.00 -1.27
C ASN A 92 17.96 -9.56 -1.93
N LYS A 93 17.90 -9.82 -3.23
CA LYS A 93 19.08 -10.27 -3.95
C LYS A 93 20.16 -9.20 -3.97
N ARG A 94 19.76 -7.94 -4.13
CA ARG A 94 20.74 -6.85 -4.16
C ARG A 94 21.34 -6.59 -2.81
N ALA A 95 20.62 -6.89 -1.74
CA ALA A 95 21.11 -6.66 -0.40
C ALA A 95 22.24 -7.63 -0.03
N ASN A 96 22.34 -8.72 -0.73
CA ASN A 96 23.41 -9.69 -0.52
C ASN A 96 24.60 -9.36 -1.41
#